data_16d2849042a56591c4aaaa7bb26357db
#
_entry.id   16d2849042a56591c4aaaa7bb26357db
#
_cell.length_a   1.000
_cell.length_b   1.000
_cell.length_c   1.000
_cell.angle_alpha   90.00
_cell.angle_beta   90.00
_cell.angle_gamma   90.00
#
_symmetry.space_group_name_H-M   'P 1'
#
loop_
_entity.id
_entity.type
_entity.pdbx_description
1 polymer ?
#
loop_
_entity_poly.entity_id
_entity_poly.type
_entity_poly.pdbx_seq_one_letter_code
_entity_poly.pdbx_strand_id
1 'polypeptide(L)'
;MPTARHILIVNSRSVHQPVFVVGAPHSGAELIGRALKASPGFHITIGQPSVLRTVYAFARRPSMHHGRTQAAATVIRDAFAQGWQVTASSCLECTRECRTAAGLAADAVGPCVELRGLETFGDASPDLIYCAEALTYAFPDARIVQVIRDGRDVVGSMLADPVVMSWFRPSFVNVDTEFPNPFFGIEDPEDRDLWPRLSPAARCALRWRWSVRLAARLHHSLPAGQLKTLRYEHLLSKPDEALADLSRFAGTSVQTAEIRNEARSARTRGRGRRSPGYESSLASEDIAQIEKIAGEELRRLGYAP
;
A
#
# COMPACT_ATOMS: atom_id res chain seq x y z
N MET A 1 9.49 30.43 -2.94
CA MET A 1 8.37 31.03 -2.21
C MET A 1 7.80 29.96 -1.30
N PRO A 2 7.52 30.22 -0.02
CA PRO A 2 6.84 29.23 0.81
C PRO A 2 5.45 28.99 0.21
N THR A 3 5.23 27.78 -0.31
CA THR A 3 3.91 27.31 -0.76
C THR A 3 2.96 27.43 0.43
N ALA A 4 1.89 28.17 0.24
CA ALA A 4 0.83 28.26 1.24
C ALA A 4 0.42 26.84 1.63
N ARG A 5 0.67 26.42 2.88
CA ARG A 5 0.26 25.12 3.40
C ARG A 5 -1.27 25.13 3.43
N HIS A 6 -1.87 24.53 2.43
CA HIS A 6 -3.31 24.31 2.46
C HIS A 6 -3.62 23.33 3.60
N ILE A 7 -4.17 23.83 4.67
CA ILE A 7 -4.65 23.01 5.79
C ILE A 7 -5.86 22.22 5.30
N LEU A 8 -5.79 20.89 5.37
CA LEU A 8 -6.96 20.06 5.16
C LEU A 8 -7.76 19.96 6.45
N ILE A 9 -9.05 20.30 6.38
CA ILE A 9 -9.97 20.18 7.53
C ILE A 9 -10.96 19.06 7.22
N VAL A 10 -11.03 18.07 8.09
CA VAL A 10 -11.98 16.94 8.02
C VAL A 10 -12.68 16.83 9.38
N ASN A 11 -14.00 16.73 9.39
CA ASN A 11 -14.78 16.65 10.64
C ASN A 11 -14.45 17.78 11.64
N SER A 12 -14.27 19.01 11.13
CA SER A 12 -13.86 20.20 11.91
C SER A 12 -12.48 20.06 12.59
N ARG A 13 -11.63 19.15 12.12
CA ARG A 13 -10.27 18.93 12.63
C ARG A 13 -9.25 19.16 11.52
N SER A 14 -8.15 19.81 11.84
CA SER A 14 -7.01 19.93 10.92
C SER A 14 -6.30 18.60 10.81
N VAL A 15 -6.03 18.17 9.58
CA VAL A 15 -5.23 16.98 9.30
C VAL A 15 -3.76 17.37 9.38
N HIS A 16 -3.02 16.74 10.30
CA HIS A 16 -1.58 16.92 10.48
C HIS A 16 -0.90 15.56 10.47
N GLN A 17 0.24 15.49 9.80
CA GLN A 17 1.07 14.29 9.75
C GLN A 17 0.27 13.00 9.49
N PRO A 18 -0.59 12.95 8.45
CA PRO A 18 -1.37 11.75 8.18
C PRO A 18 -0.45 10.56 7.93
N VAL A 19 -0.90 9.36 8.32
CA VAL A 19 -0.12 8.12 8.18
C VAL A 19 -0.59 7.35 6.96
N PHE A 20 0.29 7.11 6.01
CA PHE A 20 0.01 6.28 4.83
C PHE A 20 0.79 4.98 4.88
N VAL A 21 0.10 3.86 4.74
CA VAL A 21 0.72 2.54 4.66
C VAL A 21 0.69 2.08 3.20
N VAL A 22 1.86 1.94 2.62
CA VAL A 22 2.04 1.70 1.17
C VAL A 22 2.94 0.49 0.91
N GLY A 23 2.92 -0.01 -0.34
CA GLY A 23 3.78 -1.11 -0.78
C GLY A 23 3.23 -1.77 -2.04
N ALA A 24 3.74 -2.94 -2.40
CA ALA A 24 3.09 -3.75 -3.42
C ALA A 24 1.77 -4.35 -2.88
N PRO A 25 0.76 -4.63 -3.73
CA PRO A 25 -0.37 -5.45 -3.32
C PRO A 25 0.11 -6.74 -2.63
N HIS A 26 -0.59 -7.18 -1.60
CA HIS A 26 -0.24 -8.38 -0.81
C HIS A 26 1.10 -8.31 -0.03
N SER A 27 1.73 -7.15 0.08
CA SER A 27 2.93 -6.98 0.91
C SER A 27 2.65 -6.97 2.42
N GLY A 28 1.38 -6.87 2.83
CA GLY A 28 0.98 -6.80 4.24
C GLY A 28 0.58 -5.40 4.73
N ALA A 29 0.42 -4.44 3.84
CA ALA A 29 -0.01 -3.08 4.19
C ALA A 29 -1.37 -3.06 4.92
N GLU A 30 -2.31 -3.90 4.50
CA GLU A 30 -3.62 -4.02 5.14
C GLU A 30 -3.55 -4.54 6.58
N LEU A 31 -2.60 -5.43 6.88
CA LEU A 31 -2.37 -5.93 8.24
C LEU A 31 -1.97 -4.77 9.18
N ILE A 32 -1.08 -3.91 8.72
CA ILE A 32 -0.68 -2.70 9.44
C ILE A 32 -1.87 -1.75 9.54
N GLY A 33 -2.63 -1.57 8.46
CA GLY A 33 -3.85 -0.75 8.44
C GLY A 33 -4.86 -1.19 9.51
N ARG A 34 -5.11 -2.49 9.66
CA ARG A 34 -5.99 -3.04 10.71
C ARG A 34 -5.46 -2.75 12.11
N ALA A 35 -4.17 -2.93 12.34
CA ALA A 35 -3.56 -2.65 13.64
C ALA A 35 -3.66 -1.16 14.02
N LEU A 36 -3.41 -0.26 13.07
CA LEU A 36 -3.55 1.19 13.27
C LEU A 36 -5.02 1.58 13.47
N LYS A 37 -5.95 1.00 12.70
CA LYS A 37 -7.37 1.31 12.83
C LYS A 37 -7.95 0.90 14.18
N ALA A 38 -7.48 -0.18 14.75
CA ALA A 38 -7.84 -0.62 16.09
C ALA A 38 -7.17 0.20 17.21
N SER A 39 -6.26 1.10 16.86
CA SER A 39 -5.50 1.90 17.83
C SER A 39 -6.24 3.18 18.23
N PRO A 40 -6.15 3.61 19.49
CA PRO A 40 -6.82 4.82 19.95
C PRO A 40 -6.36 6.06 19.18
N GLY A 41 -7.29 6.97 18.91
CA GLY A 41 -7.00 8.24 18.25
C GLY A 41 -6.74 8.18 16.75
N PHE A 42 -6.83 6.98 16.12
CA PHE A 42 -6.67 6.83 14.67
C PHE A 42 -7.99 6.71 13.91
N HIS A 43 -8.11 7.48 12.85
CA HIS A 43 -9.04 7.20 11.76
C HIS A 43 -8.26 6.85 10.51
N ILE A 44 -8.00 5.57 10.32
CA ILE A 44 -7.34 5.06 9.12
C ILE A 44 -8.35 4.33 8.24
N THR A 45 -8.34 4.60 6.95
CA THR A 45 -9.12 3.86 5.95
C THR A 45 -8.30 2.71 5.39
N ILE A 46 -8.95 1.65 4.92
CA ILE A 46 -8.31 0.49 4.30
C ILE A 46 -8.97 0.25 2.96
N GLY A 47 -8.26 0.58 1.88
CA GLY A 47 -8.79 0.44 0.53
C GLY A 47 -10.01 1.33 0.27
N GLN A 48 -9.98 2.58 0.70
CA GLN A 48 -11.12 3.51 0.55
C GLN A 48 -11.49 3.70 -0.93
N PRO A 49 -12.75 3.44 -1.34
CA PRO A 49 -13.13 3.43 -2.76
C PRO A 49 -12.86 4.73 -3.52
N SER A 50 -13.10 5.90 -2.92
CA SER A 50 -12.83 7.20 -3.56
C SER A 50 -11.34 7.40 -3.84
N VAL A 51 -10.48 6.98 -2.88
CA VAL A 51 -9.02 7.02 -3.02
C VAL A 51 -8.56 6.03 -4.08
N LEU A 52 -9.02 4.78 -4.02
CA LEU A 52 -8.62 3.75 -5.00
C LEU A 52 -9.06 4.10 -6.42
N ARG A 53 -10.25 4.68 -6.62
CA ARG A 53 -10.69 5.16 -7.94
C ARG A 53 -9.74 6.22 -8.50
N THR A 54 -9.24 7.11 -7.65
CA THR A 54 -8.26 8.13 -8.03
C THR A 54 -6.91 7.50 -8.40
N VAL A 55 -6.40 6.59 -7.57
CA VAL A 55 -5.16 5.84 -7.86
C VAL A 55 -5.28 5.07 -9.18
N TYR A 56 -6.43 4.42 -9.41
CA TYR A 56 -6.68 3.66 -10.63
C TYR A 56 -6.89 4.53 -11.87
N ALA A 57 -7.42 5.75 -11.71
CA ALA A 57 -7.44 6.71 -12.80
C ALA A 57 -6.01 7.09 -13.23
N PHE A 58 -5.12 7.32 -12.27
CA PHE A 58 -3.69 7.57 -12.53
C PHE A 58 -2.98 6.34 -13.11
N ALA A 59 -3.31 5.13 -12.64
CA ALA A 59 -2.78 3.88 -13.20
C ALA A 59 -3.14 3.71 -14.69
N ARG A 60 -4.36 4.07 -15.05
CA ARG A 60 -4.82 4.04 -16.46
C ARG A 60 -4.27 5.18 -17.31
N ARG A 61 -3.99 6.34 -16.70
CA ARG A 61 -3.47 7.53 -17.36
C ARG A 61 -2.38 8.19 -16.53
N PRO A 62 -1.17 7.63 -16.50
CA PRO A 62 -0.03 8.21 -15.80
C PRO A 62 0.26 9.65 -16.20
N SER A 63 -0.03 10.04 -17.45
CA SER A 63 0.08 11.43 -17.93
C SER A 63 -0.76 12.44 -17.15
N MET A 64 -1.76 11.98 -16.37
CA MET A 64 -2.54 12.86 -15.49
C MET A 64 -1.73 13.35 -14.27
N HIS A 65 -0.72 12.61 -13.85
CA HIS A 65 0.11 13.02 -12.71
C HIS A 65 1.58 13.28 -13.06
N HIS A 66 2.16 12.63 -14.09
CA HIS A 66 3.50 12.93 -14.55
C HIS A 66 3.59 14.35 -15.13
N GLY A 67 4.48 15.17 -14.56
CA GLY A 67 4.62 16.59 -14.91
C GLY A 67 3.45 17.49 -14.50
N ARG A 68 2.46 16.95 -13.79
CA ARG A 68 1.26 17.65 -13.30
C ARG A 68 1.01 17.39 -11.82
N THR A 69 2.07 17.22 -11.05
CA THR A 69 2.04 16.80 -9.63
C THR A 69 1.08 17.64 -8.78
N GLN A 70 1.04 18.96 -8.99
CA GLN A 70 0.16 19.85 -8.23
C GLN A 70 -1.33 19.54 -8.47
N ALA A 71 -1.74 19.35 -9.72
CA ALA A 71 -3.12 19.02 -10.06
C ALA A 71 -3.52 17.63 -9.53
N ALA A 72 -2.63 16.64 -9.71
CA ALA A 72 -2.81 15.30 -9.18
C ALA A 72 -2.91 15.29 -7.64
N ALA A 73 -2.09 16.07 -6.97
CA ALA A 73 -2.11 16.24 -5.52
C ALA A 73 -3.44 16.82 -5.03
N THR A 74 -4.01 17.79 -5.75
CA THR A 74 -5.33 18.34 -5.43
C THR A 74 -6.40 17.25 -5.49
N VAL A 75 -6.42 16.45 -6.56
CA VAL A 75 -7.39 15.34 -6.72
C VAL A 75 -7.25 14.29 -5.62
N ILE A 76 -6.00 13.90 -5.28
CA ILE A 76 -5.74 12.96 -4.18
C ILE A 76 -6.22 13.55 -2.85
N ARG A 77 -5.94 14.82 -2.61
CA ARG A 77 -6.34 15.50 -1.38
C ARG A 77 -7.85 15.56 -1.22
N ASP A 78 -8.57 15.85 -2.28
CA ASP A 78 -10.05 15.87 -2.29
C ASP A 78 -10.63 14.46 -2.06
N ALA A 79 -10.01 13.43 -2.66
CA ALA A 79 -10.42 12.06 -2.42
C ALA A 79 -10.25 11.65 -0.95
N PHE A 80 -9.17 12.07 -0.29
CA PHE A 80 -8.99 11.85 1.15
C PHE A 80 -9.92 12.72 1.99
N ALA A 81 -10.14 13.97 1.62
CA ALA A 81 -11.09 14.85 2.31
C ALA A 81 -12.48 14.21 2.37
N GLN A 82 -12.91 13.58 1.28
CA GLN A 82 -14.16 12.83 1.22
C GLN A 82 -14.07 11.51 2.00
N GLY A 83 -13.02 10.72 1.76
CA GLY A 83 -12.86 9.38 2.33
C GLY A 83 -12.70 9.35 3.85
N TRP A 84 -12.19 10.43 4.45
CA TRP A 84 -12.02 10.57 5.89
C TRP A 84 -13.20 11.23 6.61
N GLN A 85 -14.27 11.60 5.90
CA GLN A 85 -15.49 12.08 6.57
C GLN A 85 -16.10 10.95 7.40
N VAL A 86 -16.43 11.27 8.65
CA VAL A 86 -17.09 10.37 9.58
C VAL A 86 -18.51 10.87 9.81
N THR A 87 -19.47 10.18 9.24
CA THR A 87 -20.90 10.45 9.41
C THR A 87 -21.62 9.15 9.73
N ALA A 88 -22.89 9.22 10.09
CA ALA A 88 -23.69 8.02 10.32
C ALA A 88 -23.75 7.06 9.13
N SER A 89 -23.55 7.57 7.90
CA SER A 89 -23.62 6.81 6.65
C SER A 89 -22.28 6.62 5.94
N SER A 90 -21.23 7.36 6.31
CA SER A 90 -19.94 7.33 5.58
C SER A 90 -19.30 5.95 5.53
N CYS A 91 -19.44 5.16 6.60
CA CYS A 91 -18.88 3.81 6.66
C CYS A 91 -19.61 2.77 5.81
N LEU A 92 -20.77 3.09 5.23
CA LEU A 92 -21.46 2.21 4.28
C LEU A 92 -20.67 2.08 2.97
N GLU A 93 -19.89 3.09 2.60
CA GLU A 93 -19.04 3.08 1.39
C GLU A 93 -17.65 2.48 1.65
N CYS A 94 -17.29 2.22 2.91
CA CYS A 94 -16.01 1.61 3.25
C CYS A 94 -15.96 0.13 2.84
N THR A 95 -14.76 -0.37 2.57
CA THR A 95 -14.54 -1.79 2.32
C THR A 95 -14.95 -2.65 3.52
N ARG A 96 -15.23 -3.92 3.26
CA ARG A 96 -15.53 -4.88 4.32
C ARG A 96 -14.38 -4.99 5.32
N GLU A 97 -13.15 -4.99 4.83
CA GLU A 97 -11.91 -5.04 5.61
C GLU A 97 -11.82 -3.86 6.56
N CYS A 98 -12.09 -2.66 6.06
CA CYS A 98 -12.08 -1.44 6.87
C CYS A 98 -13.14 -1.47 7.98
N ARG A 99 -14.35 -1.96 7.69
CA ARG A 99 -15.46 -2.08 8.65
C ARG A 99 -15.17 -3.13 9.71
N THR A 100 -14.70 -4.31 9.30
CA THR A 100 -14.32 -5.40 10.22
C THR A 100 -13.20 -4.95 11.16
N ALA A 101 -12.20 -4.23 10.66
CA ALA A 101 -11.12 -3.68 11.47
C ALA A 101 -11.58 -2.62 12.49
N ALA A 102 -12.73 -2.01 12.25
CA ALA A 102 -13.40 -1.10 13.19
C ALA A 102 -14.31 -1.81 14.20
N GLY A 103 -14.40 -3.15 14.14
CA GLY A 103 -15.33 -3.92 14.97
C GLY A 103 -16.79 -3.80 14.54
N LEU A 104 -17.09 -3.30 13.35
CA LEU A 104 -18.45 -3.18 12.84
C LEU A 104 -18.93 -4.50 12.22
N ALA A 105 -20.14 -4.89 12.51
CA ALA A 105 -20.81 -5.96 11.80
C ALA A 105 -21.02 -5.59 10.31
N ALA A 106 -21.21 -6.62 9.45
CA ALA A 106 -21.31 -6.42 8.02
C ALA A 106 -22.44 -5.48 7.59
N ASP A 107 -23.53 -5.49 8.33
CA ASP A 107 -24.77 -4.73 8.13
C ASP A 107 -24.91 -3.52 9.07
N ALA A 108 -23.95 -3.30 9.98
CA ALA A 108 -24.01 -2.19 10.92
C ALA A 108 -24.00 -0.83 10.20
N VAL A 109 -24.89 0.04 10.61
CA VAL A 109 -24.91 1.46 10.21
C VAL A 109 -24.33 2.28 11.36
N GLY A 110 -23.37 3.15 11.04
CA GLY A 110 -22.80 4.02 12.05
C GLY A 110 -21.34 4.40 11.74
N PRO A 111 -20.77 5.31 12.51
CA PRO A 111 -19.39 5.73 12.35
C PRO A 111 -18.43 4.62 12.77
N CYS A 112 -17.33 4.47 12.02
CA CYS A 112 -16.29 3.47 12.30
C CYS A 112 -15.26 3.95 13.36
N VAL A 113 -15.40 5.15 13.84
CA VAL A 113 -14.54 5.77 14.87
C VAL A 113 -15.32 6.85 15.60
N GLU A 114 -15.05 7.02 16.89
CA GLU A 114 -15.55 8.15 17.63
C GLU A 114 -14.73 9.39 17.30
N LEU A 115 -15.41 10.49 16.99
CA LEU A 115 -14.73 11.78 16.71
C LEU A 115 -14.04 12.35 17.95
N ARG A 116 -14.55 12.05 19.14
CA ARG A 116 -13.94 12.48 20.39
C ARG A 116 -12.62 11.72 20.59
N GLY A 117 -11.51 12.45 20.72
CA GLY A 117 -10.18 11.85 20.87
C GLY A 117 -9.52 11.42 19.55
N LEU A 118 -10.12 11.72 18.40
CA LEU A 118 -9.47 11.51 17.10
C LEU A 118 -8.33 12.50 16.91
N GLU A 119 -7.12 12.00 16.68
CA GLU A 119 -5.88 12.79 16.57
C GLU A 119 -5.23 12.63 15.19
N THR A 120 -5.29 11.43 14.62
CA THR A 120 -4.53 11.09 13.41
C THR A 120 -5.42 10.47 12.34
N PHE A 121 -5.26 10.96 11.12
CA PHE A 121 -5.87 10.40 9.92
C PHE A 121 -4.86 9.54 9.14
N GLY A 122 -5.35 8.60 8.36
CA GLY A 122 -4.48 7.80 7.50
C GLY A 122 -5.21 6.92 6.51
N ASP A 123 -4.44 6.23 5.69
CA ASP A 123 -4.93 5.24 4.75
C ASP A 123 -3.93 4.10 4.56
N ALA A 124 -4.43 2.89 4.42
CA ALA A 124 -3.67 1.69 4.14
C ALA A 124 -4.08 1.10 2.79
N SER A 125 -3.78 1.82 1.72
CA SER A 125 -3.93 1.37 0.35
C SER A 125 -2.54 1.15 -0.26
N PRO A 126 -2.10 -0.10 -0.45
CA PRO A 126 -0.75 -0.38 -0.96
C PRO A 126 -0.46 0.35 -2.27
N ASP A 127 -1.43 0.42 -3.17
CA ASP A 127 -1.29 1.03 -4.49
C ASP A 127 -1.00 2.54 -4.50
N LEU A 128 -1.12 3.22 -3.36
CA LEU A 128 -0.68 4.62 -3.22
C LEU A 128 0.81 4.82 -3.54
N ILE A 129 1.62 3.77 -3.43
CA ILE A 129 3.03 3.84 -3.79
C ILE A 129 3.24 4.26 -5.25
N TYR A 130 2.33 3.89 -6.16
CA TYR A 130 2.46 4.19 -7.59
C TYR A 130 2.12 5.65 -7.96
N CYS A 131 1.55 6.40 -7.02
CA CYS A 131 1.34 7.84 -7.14
C CYS A 131 1.98 8.63 -5.99
N ALA A 132 3.06 8.08 -5.42
CA ALA A 132 3.71 8.58 -4.21
C ALA A 132 4.17 10.04 -4.32
N GLU A 133 4.63 10.49 -5.50
CA GLU A 133 5.00 11.89 -5.73
C GLU A 133 3.82 12.84 -5.51
N ALA A 134 2.65 12.52 -6.10
CA ALA A 134 1.45 13.32 -5.91
C ALA A 134 0.94 13.24 -4.46
N LEU A 135 1.06 12.08 -3.81
CA LEU A 135 0.69 11.88 -2.41
C LEU A 135 1.55 12.75 -1.47
N THR A 136 2.86 12.74 -1.63
CA THR A 136 3.77 13.53 -0.79
C THR A 136 3.67 15.03 -1.06
N TYR A 137 3.32 15.41 -2.28
CA TYR A 137 3.00 16.80 -2.60
C TYR A 137 1.68 17.25 -1.94
N ALA A 138 0.65 16.39 -1.92
CA ALA A 138 -0.62 16.63 -1.26
C ALA A 138 -0.48 16.76 0.26
N PHE A 139 0.41 15.97 0.86
CA PHE A 139 0.64 15.86 2.30
C PHE A 139 2.15 15.91 2.60
N PRO A 140 2.76 17.10 2.56
CA PRO A 140 4.22 17.23 2.71
C PRO A 140 4.73 16.90 4.11
N ASP A 141 3.85 16.85 5.10
CA ASP A 141 4.13 16.44 6.49
C ASP A 141 3.75 14.99 6.81
N ALA A 142 3.31 14.24 5.79
CA ALA A 142 2.87 12.86 5.98
C ALA A 142 3.97 11.94 6.54
N ARG A 143 3.57 10.95 7.30
CA ARG A 143 4.38 9.81 7.71
C ARG A 143 4.04 8.61 6.84
N ILE A 144 5.02 8.06 6.17
CA ILE A 144 4.85 6.94 5.23
C ILE A 144 5.42 5.66 5.84
N VAL A 145 4.60 4.64 5.94
CA VAL A 145 5.00 3.29 6.33
C VAL A 145 5.03 2.44 5.07
N GLN A 146 6.21 2.11 4.60
CA GLN A 146 6.38 1.16 3.51
C GLN A 146 6.43 -0.26 4.07
N VAL A 147 5.60 -1.16 3.55
CA VAL A 147 5.68 -2.59 3.86
C VAL A 147 6.34 -3.33 2.71
N ILE A 148 7.43 -4.05 3.01
CA ILE A 148 8.15 -4.91 2.07
C ILE A 148 7.95 -6.36 2.47
N ARG A 149 7.76 -7.21 1.47
CA ARG A 149 7.70 -8.68 1.58
C ARG A 149 8.47 -9.31 0.44
N ASP A 150 8.96 -10.54 0.59
CA ASP A 150 9.59 -11.29 -0.51
C ASP A 150 8.74 -11.20 -1.78
N GLY A 151 9.36 -10.74 -2.87
CA GLY A 151 8.67 -10.51 -4.14
C GLY A 151 8.06 -11.77 -4.72
N ARG A 152 8.65 -12.93 -4.47
CA ARG A 152 8.15 -14.24 -4.93
C ARG A 152 6.84 -14.61 -4.22
N ASP A 153 6.76 -14.37 -2.90
CA ASP A 153 5.52 -14.55 -2.14
C ASP A 153 4.43 -13.56 -2.54
N VAL A 154 4.82 -12.31 -2.80
CA VAL A 154 3.90 -11.26 -3.27
C VAL A 154 3.34 -11.61 -4.64
N VAL A 155 4.18 -12.03 -5.57
CA VAL A 155 3.74 -12.45 -6.92
C VAL A 155 2.81 -13.65 -6.86
N GLY A 156 3.13 -14.67 -6.04
CA GLY A 156 2.24 -15.81 -5.83
C GLY A 156 0.85 -15.39 -5.33
N SER A 157 0.82 -14.44 -4.40
CA SER A 157 -0.44 -13.90 -3.88
C SER A 157 -1.18 -13.04 -4.92
N MET A 158 -0.48 -12.24 -5.73
CA MET A 158 -1.06 -11.46 -6.83
C MET A 158 -1.71 -12.35 -7.89
N LEU A 159 -1.04 -13.45 -8.27
CA LEU A 159 -1.56 -14.40 -9.27
C LEU A 159 -2.85 -15.08 -8.82
N ALA A 160 -3.02 -15.28 -7.51
CA ALA A 160 -4.23 -15.84 -6.94
C ALA A 160 -5.36 -14.82 -6.77
N ASP A 161 -5.11 -13.52 -6.96
CA ASP A 161 -6.11 -12.47 -6.79
C ASP A 161 -6.75 -12.04 -8.12
N PRO A 162 -8.04 -12.38 -8.35
CA PRO A 162 -8.73 -12.00 -9.58
C PRO A 162 -8.81 -10.48 -9.82
N VAL A 163 -8.83 -9.67 -8.74
CA VAL A 163 -8.89 -8.21 -8.84
C VAL A 163 -7.56 -7.68 -9.36
N VAL A 164 -6.44 -8.12 -8.78
CA VAL A 164 -5.10 -7.76 -9.27
C VAL A 164 -4.90 -8.23 -10.71
N MET A 165 -5.28 -9.48 -11.01
CA MET A 165 -5.14 -10.05 -12.36
C MET A 165 -6.03 -9.38 -13.40
N SER A 166 -7.15 -8.79 -13.01
CA SER A 166 -8.01 -8.06 -13.94
C SER A 166 -7.32 -6.87 -14.59
N TRP A 167 -6.35 -6.24 -13.89
CA TRP A 167 -5.57 -5.12 -14.41
C TRP A 167 -4.69 -5.48 -15.62
N PHE A 168 -4.29 -6.73 -15.75
CA PHE A 168 -3.45 -7.18 -16.87
C PHE A 168 -4.24 -7.58 -18.11
N ARG A 169 -5.57 -7.38 -18.11
CA ARG A 169 -6.40 -7.61 -19.30
C ARG A 169 -6.12 -6.53 -20.36
N PRO A 170 -6.16 -6.87 -21.66
CA PRO A 170 -5.87 -5.92 -22.74
C PRO A 170 -6.70 -4.63 -22.68
N SER A 171 -7.94 -4.71 -22.18
CA SER A 171 -8.83 -3.54 -22.04
C SER A 171 -8.40 -2.52 -20.98
N PHE A 172 -7.50 -2.90 -20.06
CA PHE A 172 -6.98 -2.01 -19.03
C PHE A 172 -5.55 -1.56 -19.30
N VAL A 173 -4.80 -2.32 -20.07
CA VAL A 173 -3.40 -2.04 -20.40
C VAL A 173 -3.34 -1.11 -21.60
N ASN A 174 -2.71 0.04 -21.44
CA ASN A 174 -2.57 1.08 -22.46
C ASN A 174 -1.13 1.59 -22.55
N VAL A 175 -0.17 0.69 -22.40
CA VAL A 175 1.27 1.00 -22.34
C VAL A 175 1.83 1.64 -23.61
N ASP A 176 1.15 1.48 -24.73
CA ASP A 176 1.53 2.11 -25.99
C ASP A 176 1.29 3.63 -26.01
N THR A 177 0.26 4.08 -25.30
CA THR A 177 -0.16 5.49 -25.26
C THR A 177 0.17 6.18 -23.94
N GLU A 178 0.37 5.42 -22.86
CA GLU A 178 0.62 5.91 -21.51
C GLU A 178 1.92 5.30 -20.96
N PHE A 179 3.04 5.95 -21.29
CA PHE A 179 4.38 5.52 -20.90
C PHE A 179 5.20 6.71 -20.37
N PRO A 180 6.05 6.55 -19.33
CA PRO A 180 6.17 5.36 -18.48
C PRO A 180 4.92 5.08 -17.64
N ASN A 181 4.70 3.82 -17.24
CA ASN A 181 3.56 3.44 -16.42
C ASN A 181 4.01 2.75 -15.12
N PRO A 182 4.14 3.50 -14.02
CA PRO A 182 4.59 2.98 -12.73
C PRO A 182 3.71 1.88 -12.16
N PHE A 183 2.40 1.94 -12.38
CA PHE A 183 1.45 0.97 -11.84
C PHE A 183 1.67 -0.44 -12.41
N PHE A 184 2.04 -0.54 -13.69
CA PHE A 184 2.40 -1.82 -14.32
C PHE A 184 3.89 -2.16 -14.17
N GLY A 185 4.68 -1.27 -13.59
CA GLY A 185 6.11 -1.47 -13.43
C GLY A 185 6.92 -1.27 -14.71
N ILE A 186 6.36 -0.53 -15.68
CA ILE A 186 6.99 -0.23 -16.96
C ILE A 186 7.66 1.13 -16.86
N GLU A 187 9.00 1.11 -16.78
CA GLU A 187 9.81 2.30 -16.57
C GLU A 187 10.50 2.76 -17.86
N ASP A 188 11.04 1.82 -18.60
CA ASP A 188 11.85 2.07 -19.77
C ASP A 188 11.25 1.44 -21.04
N PRO A 189 11.75 1.81 -22.23
CA PRO A 189 11.27 1.27 -23.50
C PRO A 189 11.43 -0.25 -23.60
N GLU A 190 12.45 -0.84 -22.98
CA GLU A 190 12.69 -2.28 -23.00
C GLU A 190 11.59 -3.04 -22.26
N ASP A 191 11.20 -2.57 -21.07
CA ASP A 191 10.06 -3.13 -20.33
C ASP A 191 8.77 -3.04 -21.15
N ARG A 192 8.53 -1.93 -21.87
CA ARG A 192 7.36 -1.74 -22.72
C ARG A 192 7.35 -2.75 -23.88
N ASP A 193 8.48 -2.89 -24.58
CA ASP A 193 8.60 -3.77 -25.76
C ASP A 193 8.47 -5.26 -25.38
N LEU A 194 8.89 -5.62 -24.17
CA LEU A 194 8.76 -6.98 -23.63
C LEU A 194 7.34 -7.27 -23.10
N TRP A 195 6.61 -6.25 -22.66
CA TRP A 195 5.33 -6.40 -21.96
C TRP A 195 4.33 -7.36 -22.65
N PRO A 196 4.07 -7.31 -23.97
CA PRO A 196 3.10 -8.19 -24.61
C PRO A 196 3.46 -9.68 -24.49
N ARG A 197 4.74 -10.00 -24.33
CA ARG A 197 5.28 -11.37 -24.29
C ARG A 197 5.49 -11.89 -22.87
N LEU A 198 5.36 -11.03 -21.86
CA LEU A 198 5.57 -11.41 -20.46
C LEU A 198 4.45 -12.30 -19.96
N SER A 199 4.82 -13.33 -19.19
CA SER A 199 3.86 -14.13 -18.43
C SER A 199 3.17 -13.30 -17.35
N PRO A 200 2.03 -13.77 -16.82
CA PRO A 200 1.40 -13.13 -15.67
C PRO A 200 2.34 -12.95 -14.48
N ALA A 201 3.16 -13.95 -14.17
CA ALA A 201 4.14 -13.88 -13.08
C ALA A 201 5.19 -12.78 -13.31
N ALA A 202 5.73 -12.68 -14.53
CA ALA A 202 6.68 -11.62 -14.89
C ALA A 202 6.08 -10.23 -14.82
N ARG A 203 4.81 -10.04 -15.21
CA ARG A 203 4.08 -8.77 -15.07
C ARG A 203 3.87 -8.38 -13.60
N CYS A 204 3.50 -9.32 -12.76
CA CYS A 204 3.41 -9.11 -11.31
C CYS A 204 4.78 -8.76 -10.70
N ALA A 205 5.86 -9.41 -11.18
CA ALA A 205 7.23 -9.13 -10.75
C ALA A 205 7.68 -7.70 -11.13
N LEU A 206 7.34 -7.23 -12.33
CA LEU A 206 7.58 -5.83 -12.71
C LEU A 206 6.88 -4.85 -11.75
N ARG A 207 5.63 -5.10 -11.45
CA ARG A 207 4.85 -4.27 -10.52
C ARG A 207 5.45 -4.25 -9.11
N TRP A 208 5.88 -5.42 -8.59
CA TRP A 208 6.57 -5.49 -7.31
C TRP A 208 7.93 -4.76 -7.35
N ARG A 209 8.75 -5.03 -8.37
CA ARG A 209 10.06 -4.37 -8.58
C ARG A 209 9.91 -2.84 -8.53
N TRP A 210 8.90 -2.34 -9.23
CA TRP A 210 8.67 -0.90 -9.28
C TRP A 210 8.24 -0.31 -7.93
N SER A 211 7.40 -1.00 -7.18
CA SER A 211 7.02 -0.55 -5.84
C SER A 211 8.24 -0.37 -4.91
N VAL A 212 9.22 -1.28 -5.02
CA VAL A 212 10.48 -1.21 -4.28
C VAL A 212 11.32 -0.01 -4.74
N ARG A 213 11.43 0.20 -6.05
CA ARG A 213 12.18 1.35 -6.63
C ARG A 213 11.56 2.69 -6.25
N LEU A 214 10.24 2.80 -6.33
CA LEU A 214 9.54 4.02 -5.91
C LEU A 214 9.76 4.34 -4.43
N ALA A 215 9.71 3.34 -3.57
CA ALA A 215 9.98 3.54 -2.16
C ALA A 215 11.44 3.93 -1.88
N ALA A 216 12.40 3.39 -2.63
CA ALA A 216 13.78 3.82 -2.54
C ALA A 216 13.94 5.29 -2.97
N ARG A 217 13.24 5.73 -4.02
CA ARG A 217 13.20 7.14 -4.43
C ARG A 217 12.60 8.03 -3.34
N LEU A 218 11.49 7.59 -2.72
CA LEU A 218 10.89 8.32 -1.59
C LEU A 218 11.86 8.46 -0.42
N HIS A 219 12.60 7.40 -0.11
CA HIS A 219 13.60 7.44 0.95
C HIS A 219 14.67 8.51 0.75
N HIS A 220 15.05 8.77 -0.52
CA HIS A 220 16.00 9.81 -0.86
C HIS A 220 15.40 11.22 -0.94
N SER A 221 14.11 11.34 -1.23
CA SER A 221 13.45 12.63 -1.44
C SER A 221 12.78 13.18 -0.20
N LEU A 222 12.37 12.33 0.74
CA LEU A 222 11.67 12.75 1.94
C LEU A 222 12.65 13.17 3.05
N PRO A 223 12.25 14.13 3.90
CA PRO A 223 12.97 14.45 5.12
C PRO A 223 13.18 13.22 6.01
N ALA A 224 14.29 13.19 6.73
CA ALA A 224 14.58 12.12 7.68
C ALA A 224 13.43 11.95 8.68
N GLY A 225 13.02 10.70 8.91
CA GLY A 225 11.95 10.37 9.84
C GLY A 225 10.53 10.42 9.26
N GLN A 226 10.33 10.79 7.99
CA GLN A 226 9.00 10.74 7.36
C GLN A 226 8.69 9.38 6.69
N LEU A 227 9.69 8.54 6.44
CA LEU A 227 9.49 7.21 5.88
C LEU A 227 10.04 6.13 6.82
N LYS A 228 9.24 5.13 7.11
CA LYS A 228 9.60 3.91 7.85
C LYS A 228 9.37 2.69 6.98
N THR A 229 10.40 1.89 6.78
CA THR A 229 10.27 0.59 6.10
C THR A 229 10.06 -0.52 7.12
N LEU A 230 9.03 -1.33 6.92
CA LEU A 230 8.73 -2.54 7.70
C LEU A 230 8.81 -3.77 6.79
N ARG A 231 9.51 -4.79 7.26
CA ARG A 231 9.54 -6.10 6.59
C ARG A 231 8.44 -6.98 7.12
N TYR A 232 7.63 -7.56 6.23
CA TYR A 232 6.54 -8.45 6.61
C TYR A 232 7.03 -9.64 7.42
N GLU A 233 8.17 -10.21 7.04
CA GLU A 233 8.80 -11.35 7.74
C GLU A 233 9.24 -10.96 9.16
N HIS A 234 9.69 -9.72 9.35
CA HIS A 234 10.06 -9.21 10.67
C HIS A 234 8.82 -9.01 11.56
N LEU A 235 7.72 -8.51 10.99
CA LEU A 235 6.43 -8.41 11.68
C LEU A 235 5.95 -9.75 12.21
N LEU A 236 6.17 -10.85 11.46
CA LEU A 236 5.74 -12.19 11.85
C LEU A 236 6.70 -12.87 12.82
N SER A 237 8.01 -12.67 12.67
CA SER A 237 9.04 -13.30 13.50
C SER A 237 9.20 -12.60 14.85
N LYS A 238 9.16 -11.25 14.85
CA LYS A 238 9.38 -10.40 16.03
C LYS A 238 8.29 -9.32 16.15
N PRO A 239 7.01 -9.71 16.34
CA PRO A 239 5.89 -8.78 16.29
C PRO A 239 6.00 -7.64 17.31
N ASP A 240 6.48 -7.91 18.51
CA ASP A 240 6.54 -6.91 19.58
C ASP A 240 7.59 -5.83 19.29
N GLU A 241 8.76 -6.21 18.74
CA GLU A 241 9.81 -5.28 18.32
C GLU A 241 9.33 -4.39 17.17
N ALA A 242 8.76 -5.00 16.13
CA ALA A 242 8.24 -4.28 14.97
C ALA A 242 7.11 -3.31 15.33
N LEU A 243 6.24 -3.69 16.26
CA LEU A 243 5.14 -2.85 16.74
C LEU A 243 5.60 -1.72 17.64
N ALA A 244 6.61 -1.94 18.47
CA ALA A 244 7.23 -0.87 19.26
C ALA A 244 7.85 0.18 18.33
N ASP A 245 8.49 -0.25 17.26
CA ASP A 245 9.06 0.62 16.23
C ASP A 245 7.99 1.40 15.47
N LEU A 246 6.89 0.73 15.10
CA LEU A 246 5.76 1.35 14.43
C LEU A 246 5.08 2.37 15.35
N SER A 247 4.90 2.03 16.62
CA SER A 247 4.30 2.93 17.63
C SER A 247 5.10 4.21 17.81
N ARG A 248 6.44 4.10 17.91
CA ARG A 248 7.31 5.28 17.98
C ARG A 248 7.22 6.14 16.71
N PHE A 249 7.16 5.51 15.54
CA PHE A 249 7.05 6.22 14.27
C PHE A 249 5.69 6.88 14.10
N ALA A 250 4.60 6.19 14.44
CA ALA A 250 3.23 6.70 14.34
C ALA A 250 2.89 7.72 15.43
N GLY A 251 3.69 7.79 16.51
CA GLY A 251 3.47 8.71 17.62
C GLY A 251 2.38 8.27 18.59
N THR A 252 1.98 6.99 18.55
CA THR A 252 0.94 6.42 19.41
C THR A 252 1.13 4.93 19.64
N SER A 253 0.45 4.39 20.66
CA SER A 253 0.47 2.96 20.94
C SER A 253 -0.37 2.20 19.90
N VAL A 254 0.28 1.35 19.09
CA VAL A 254 -0.37 0.52 18.07
C VAL A 254 -0.91 -0.77 18.69
N GLN A 255 -2.15 -1.12 18.35
CA GLN A 255 -2.78 -2.35 18.84
C GLN A 255 -2.10 -3.58 18.24
N THR A 256 -1.77 -4.54 19.10
CA THR A 256 -0.89 -5.67 18.75
C THR A 256 -1.63 -6.94 18.36
N ALA A 257 -2.94 -7.02 18.67
CA ALA A 257 -3.71 -8.27 18.56
C ALA A 257 -3.71 -8.84 17.13
N GLU A 258 -3.97 -8.00 16.12
CA GLU A 258 -4.04 -8.39 14.71
C GLU A 258 -2.72 -9.01 14.23
N ILE A 259 -1.61 -8.35 14.50
CA ILE A 259 -0.28 -8.79 14.05
C ILE A 259 0.16 -10.05 14.80
N ARG A 260 -0.11 -10.14 16.12
CA ARG A 260 0.17 -11.36 16.89
C ARG A 260 -0.68 -12.54 16.44
N ASN A 261 -1.93 -12.31 16.04
CA ASN A 261 -2.81 -13.35 15.51
C ASN A 261 -2.27 -13.86 14.16
N GLU A 262 -1.88 -12.95 13.25
CA GLU A 262 -1.27 -13.34 11.98
C GLU A 262 0.05 -14.09 12.19
N ALA A 263 0.93 -13.61 13.08
CA ALA A 263 2.16 -14.30 13.43
C ALA A 263 1.94 -15.71 13.97
N ARG A 264 0.91 -15.92 14.81
CA ARG A 264 0.52 -17.24 15.30
C ARG A 264 0.02 -18.13 14.17
N SER A 265 -0.86 -17.60 13.33
CA SER A 265 -1.42 -18.32 12.17
C SER A 265 -0.33 -18.73 11.18
N ALA A 266 0.64 -17.86 10.91
CA ALA A 266 1.79 -18.15 10.05
C ALA A 266 2.65 -19.29 10.64
N ARG A 267 2.92 -19.27 11.96
CA ARG A 267 3.66 -20.35 12.64
C ARG A 267 2.92 -21.68 12.62
N THR A 268 1.60 -21.66 12.72
CA THR A 268 0.77 -22.88 12.69
C THR A 268 0.76 -23.47 11.28
N ARG A 269 0.63 -22.64 10.25
CA ARG A 269 0.77 -23.06 8.84
C ARG A 269 2.16 -23.64 8.54
N GLY A 270 3.21 -23.13 9.20
CA GLY A 270 4.59 -23.62 9.02
C GLY A 270 4.99 -24.85 9.83
N ARG A 271 4.17 -25.31 10.80
CA ARG A 271 4.54 -26.46 11.67
C ARG A 271 4.49 -27.84 10.99
N GLY A 272 3.99 -27.95 9.77
CA GLY A 272 3.99 -29.19 8.99
C GLY A 272 5.12 -29.34 7.98
N ARG A 273 5.77 -28.31 7.58
CA ARG A 273 6.94 -28.09 6.72
C ARG A 273 7.25 -26.61 6.81
N ARG A 274 8.47 -26.12 6.44
CA ARG A 274 8.76 -24.69 6.26
C ARG A 274 7.51 -23.97 5.75
N SER A 275 7.13 -22.81 6.34
CA SER A 275 5.93 -22.05 5.88
C SER A 275 5.77 -22.22 4.39
N PRO A 276 4.56 -22.56 3.88
CA PRO A 276 4.39 -22.66 2.44
C PRO A 276 4.71 -21.28 1.85
N GLY A 277 5.98 -21.07 1.54
CA GLY A 277 6.50 -19.93 0.85
C GLY A 277 6.14 -20.07 -0.65
N TYR A 278 6.59 -19.12 -1.44
CA TYR A 278 6.42 -19.13 -2.89
C TYR A 278 6.75 -20.48 -3.54
N GLU A 279 7.71 -21.25 -2.99
CA GLU A 279 8.10 -22.58 -3.47
C GLU A 279 6.96 -23.60 -3.55
N SER A 280 5.91 -23.43 -2.76
CA SER A 280 4.74 -24.31 -2.74
C SER A 280 3.58 -23.80 -3.59
N SER A 281 3.61 -22.52 -3.97
CA SER A 281 2.51 -21.83 -4.67
C SER A 281 2.84 -21.45 -6.11
N LEU A 282 4.13 -21.45 -6.47
CA LEU A 282 4.60 -21.06 -7.80
C LEU A 282 5.26 -22.25 -8.52
N ALA A 283 5.08 -22.31 -9.83
CA ALA A 283 5.86 -23.21 -10.67
C ALA A 283 7.32 -22.74 -10.76
N SER A 284 8.26 -23.68 -10.95
CA SER A 284 9.69 -23.36 -11.07
C SER A 284 9.99 -22.37 -12.21
N GLU A 285 9.22 -22.44 -13.29
CA GLU A 285 9.32 -21.50 -14.41
C GLU A 285 8.93 -20.08 -14.00
N ASP A 286 7.84 -19.92 -13.22
CA ASP A 286 7.41 -18.62 -12.70
C ASP A 286 8.47 -18.03 -11.75
N ILE A 287 9.05 -18.84 -10.87
CA ILE A 287 10.14 -18.43 -9.98
C ILE A 287 11.32 -17.89 -10.79
N ALA A 288 11.76 -18.65 -11.81
CA ALA A 288 12.86 -18.23 -12.67
C ALA A 288 12.56 -16.91 -13.40
N GLN A 289 11.32 -16.70 -13.85
CA GLN A 289 10.91 -15.45 -14.47
C GLN A 289 10.89 -14.28 -13.49
N ILE A 290 10.39 -14.49 -12.27
CA ILE A 290 10.40 -13.49 -11.21
C ILE A 290 11.83 -13.08 -10.88
N GLU A 291 12.73 -14.04 -10.71
CA GLU A 291 14.13 -13.80 -10.40
C GLU A 291 14.86 -13.09 -11.54
N LYS A 292 14.54 -13.40 -12.79
CA LYS A 292 15.05 -12.68 -13.96
C LYS A 292 14.62 -11.21 -13.97
N ILE A 293 13.37 -10.90 -13.62
CA ILE A 293 12.80 -9.54 -13.66
C ILE A 293 13.21 -8.72 -12.44
N ALA A 294 13.17 -9.30 -11.25
CA ALA A 294 13.28 -8.61 -9.96
C ALA A 294 14.48 -9.05 -9.10
N GLY A 295 15.39 -9.84 -9.68
CA GLY A 295 16.50 -10.45 -8.93
C GLY A 295 17.46 -9.42 -8.31
N GLU A 296 17.63 -8.26 -8.93
CA GLU A 296 18.45 -7.19 -8.34
C GLU A 296 17.83 -6.66 -7.05
N GLU A 297 16.54 -6.35 -7.06
CA GLU A 297 15.83 -5.85 -5.89
C GLU A 297 15.71 -6.92 -4.80
N LEU A 298 15.48 -8.19 -5.19
CA LEU A 298 15.48 -9.32 -4.25
C LEU A 298 16.84 -9.41 -3.53
N ARG A 299 17.95 -9.36 -4.26
CA ARG A 299 19.31 -9.39 -3.66
C ARG A 299 19.57 -8.19 -2.77
N ARG A 300 19.26 -6.97 -3.22
CA ARG A 300 19.43 -5.73 -2.43
C ARG A 300 18.66 -5.76 -1.12
N LEU A 301 17.50 -6.41 -1.12
CA LEU A 301 16.65 -6.58 0.05
C LEU A 301 17.01 -7.82 0.87
N GLY A 302 17.99 -8.63 0.45
CA GLY A 302 18.42 -9.85 1.16
C GLY A 302 17.44 -11.01 1.08
N TYR A 303 16.64 -11.08 0.00
CA TYR A 303 15.70 -12.19 -0.27
C TYR A 303 16.28 -13.24 -1.25
N ALA A 304 17.37 -12.95 -1.89
CA ALA A 304 17.98 -13.89 -2.81
C ALA A 304 18.65 -15.05 -2.06
N PRO A 305 18.73 -16.25 -2.68
CA PRO A 305 19.54 -17.36 -2.18
C PRO A 305 21.02 -17.01 -2.18
#